data_043fab31bd4b97c4d274dc00e823774e
#
_entry.id   043fab31bd4b97c4d274dc00e823774e
#
_cell.length_a   1.000
_cell.length_b   1.000
_cell.length_c   1.000
_cell.angle_alpha   90.00
_cell.angle_beta   90.00
_cell.angle_gamma   90.00
#
_symmetry.space_group_name_H-M   'P 1'
#
loop_
_entity.id
_entity.type
_entity.pdbx_description
1 polymer ?
#
loop_
_entity_poly.entity_id
_entity_poly.type
_entity_poly.pdbx_seq_one_letter_code
_entity_poly.pdbx_strand_id
1 'polypeptide(L)'
;MGNMAADNAAGKRINSLLDAGSFVEIGGAVTARTTDFNMQEKETPADGVITGYGVIDGNLVYVYSQDATVLNGAIGEMHAKKISNIYDMAMKMGAPVIGLIDCAGFRLQEATDALEAFGKLYQKQSMASGVIPQITAIFGTCGGGLSIVPALTDFTFMETKNGKLFTNTPNAIPGNDISKCDTSSAAFQSETTGLVDGTGSEEDILADIRSLVCMLPGNNEEDSSYEECNDDLNRVCADLANAKEDTAIALTMISDDNIFCEVKKAYAKDMVTGFIKLNGMTAVSYTHLTLPTT
;
A
#
# COMPACT_ATOMS: atom_id res chain seq x y z
N MET A 1 20.12 20.08 -3.82
CA MET A 1 19.84 19.77 -2.41
C MET A 1 18.76 18.72 -2.45
N GLY A 2 19.06 17.48 -1.98
CA GLY A 2 18.04 16.42 -1.95
C GLY A 2 16.94 16.80 -0.97
N ASN A 3 15.71 16.81 -1.43
CA ASN A 3 14.56 17.00 -0.57
C ASN A 3 14.38 15.75 0.29
N MET A 4 14.57 15.87 1.57
CA MET A 4 14.12 14.88 2.55
C MET A 4 12.74 15.31 3.01
N ALA A 5 11.84 14.35 3.20
CA ALA A 5 10.56 14.60 3.85
C ALA A 5 10.78 15.01 5.32
N ALA A 6 9.73 15.55 5.96
CA ALA A 6 9.77 15.99 7.34
C ALA A 6 10.31 14.92 8.30
N ASP A 7 10.94 15.31 9.41
CA ASP A 7 11.48 14.40 10.43
C ASP A 7 10.41 13.94 11.44
N ASN A 8 9.23 13.58 10.95
CA ASN A 8 8.16 12.90 11.68
C ASN A 8 8.01 11.46 11.17
N ALA A 9 7.15 10.65 11.79
CA ALA A 9 6.95 9.25 11.38
C ALA A 9 6.53 9.14 9.90
N ALA A 10 5.61 9.99 9.45
CA ALA A 10 5.14 10.00 8.06
C ALA A 10 6.25 10.31 7.05
N GLY A 11 7.11 11.29 7.36
CA GLY A 11 8.25 11.64 6.51
C GLY A 11 9.36 10.58 6.53
N LYS A 12 9.61 9.95 7.67
CA LYS A 12 10.58 8.85 7.78
C LYS A 12 10.17 7.66 6.91
N ARG A 13 8.89 7.31 6.88
CA ARG A 13 8.35 6.27 5.99
C ARG A 13 8.62 6.58 4.52
N ILE A 14 8.37 7.83 4.09
CA ILE A 14 8.68 8.28 2.72
C ILE A 14 10.18 8.17 2.43
N ASN A 15 11.04 8.65 3.35
CA ASN A 15 12.48 8.61 3.17
C ASN A 15 13.05 7.19 3.13
N SER A 16 12.42 6.24 3.83
CA SER A 16 12.79 4.82 3.81
C SER A 16 12.25 4.08 2.58
N LEU A 17 11.12 4.54 2.04
CA LEU A 17 10.49 3.94 0.86
C LEU A 17 11.20 4.36 -0.43
N LEU A 18 11.58 5.62 -0.57
CA LEU A 18 12.10 6.20 -1.80
C LEU A 18 13.63 6.22 -1.82
N ASP A 19 14.18 6.29 -3.03
CA ASP A 19 15.61 6.45 -3.22
C ASP A 19 16.10 7.78 -2.62
N ALA A 20 17.28 7.74 -2.02
CA ALA A 20 17.83 8.86 -1.28
C ALA A 20 17.85 10.16 -2.11
N GLY A 21 17.21 11.20 -1.60
CA GLY A 21 17.16 12.52 -2.23
C GLY A 21 16.25 12.64 -3.45
N SER A 22 15.46 11.61 -3.77
CA SER A 22 14.53 11.62 -4.92
C SER A 22 13.19 12.30 -4.61
N PHE A 23 12.82 12.43 -3.33
CA PHE A 23 11.52 12.94 -2.93
C PHE A 23 11.32 14.42 -3.28
N VAL A 24 10.18 14.72 -3.89
CA VAL A 24 9.71 16.08 -4.15
C VAL A 24 8.32 16.24 -3.53
N GLU A 25 8.25 17.06 -2.49
CA GLU A 25 7.00 17.34 -1.79
C GLU A 25 6.08 18.25 -2.60
N ILE A 26 4.78 17.93 -2.60
CA ILE A 26 3.72 18.71 -3.21
C ILE A 26 2.72 19.12 -2.14
N GLY A 27 2.42 20.44 -2.05
CA GLY A 27 1.42 20.95 -1.10
C GLY A 27 1.86 20.96 0.36
N GLY A 28 3.16 21.00 0.65
CA GLY A 28 3.69 21.05 2.02
C GLY A 28 3.24 22.28 2.83
N ALA A 29 2.95 23.40 2.16
CA ALA A 29 2.46 24.63 2.79
C ALA A 29 0.92 24.68 2.97
N VAL A 30 0.20 23.64 2.55
CA VAL A 30 -1.26 23.57 2.71
C VAL A 30 -1.59 23.26 4.16
N THR A 31 -2.56 23.98 4.72
CA THR A 31 -3.08 23.77 6.08
C THR A 31 -4.57 23.42 6.04
N ALA A 32 -5.12 22.96 7.15
CA ALA A 32 -6.54 22.72 7.28
C ALA A 32 -7.37 23.95 6.98
N ARG A 33 -8.56 23.77 6.45
CA ARG A 33 -9.49 24.87 6.27
C ARG A 33 -10.01 25.38 7.64
N THR A 34 -10.11 26.71 7.77
CA THR A 34 -10.79 27.31 8.91
C THR A 34 -12.28 26.95 8.83
N THR A 35 -12.84 26.39 9.90
CA THR A 35 -14.28 26.07 9.99
C THR A 35 -14.99 27.13 10.83
N ASP A 36 -16.30 27.36 10.56
CA ASP A 36 -17.15 28.31 11.29
C ASP A 36 -17.45 27.91 12.74
N PHE A 37 -16.99 26.74 13.16
CA PHE A 37 -17.15 26.24 14.53
C PHE A 37 -16.00 26.70 15.42
N ASN A 38 -15.99 27.92 15.86
CA ASN A 38 -15.20 28.49 16.97
C ASN A 38 -14.04 27.62 17.51
N MET A 39 -13.36 26.93 16.63
CA MET A 39 -12.22 26.08 16.98
C MET A 39 -11.01 26.97 17.18
N GLN A 40 -10.29 26.73 18.28
CA GLN A 40 -8.99 27.34 18.47
C GLN A 40 -8.12 27.03 17.25
N GLU A 41 -7.49 28.07 16.70
CA GLU A 41 -6.49 27.91 15.66
C GLU A 41 -5.42 26.90 16.12
N LYS A 42 -5.40 25.73 15.49
CA LYS A 42 -4.34 24.74 15.67
C LYS A 42 -3.45 24.80 14.45
N GLU A 43 -2.16 24.77 14.68
CA GLU A 43 -1.22 24.53 13.58
C GLU A 43 -1.48 23.15 12.98
N THR A 44 -1.70 23.11 11.67
CA THR A 44 -1.97 21.88 10.93
C THR A 44 -1.01 21.77 9.75
N PRO A 45 0.29 21.51 10.01
CA PRO A 45 1.29 21.44 8.97
C PRO A 45 0.91 20.37 7.95
N ALA A 46 0.98 20.75 6.67
CA ALA A 46 0.61 19.92 5.53
C ALA A 46 -0.80 19.30 5.61
N ASP A 47 -1.67 19.79 6.49
CA ASP A 47 -2.99 19.26 6.86
C ASP A 47 -2.96 17.76 7.23
N GLY A 48 -1.88 17.32 7.91
CA GLY A 48 -1.74 15.95 8.40
C GLY A 48 -1.48 14.90 7.32
N VAL A 49 -1.06 15.29 6.12
CA VAL A 49 -0.62 14.38 5.07
C VAL A 49 0.54 14.96 4.26
N ILE A 50 1.63 14.23 4.18
CA ILE A 50 2.74 14.55 3.30
C ILE A 50 2.46 13.90 1.94
N THR A 51 2.52 14.68 0.87
CA THR A 51 2.22 14.21 -0.49
C THR A 51 3.33 14.62 -1.44
N GLY A 52 3.65 13.77 -2.40
CA GLY A 52 4.70 14.07 -3.37
C GLY A 52 4.96 12.91 -4.32
N TYR A 53 6.10 12.97 -4.97
CA TYR A 53 6.60 11.90 -5.82
C TYR A 53 8.09 11.67 -5.59
N GLY A 54 8.57 10.53 -6.01
CA GLY A 54 9.97 10.16 -5.96
C GLY A 54 10.25 8.95 -6.82
N VAL A 55 11.38 8.30 -6.56
CA VAL A 55 11.84 7.18 -7.37
C VAL A 55 12.09 5.97 -6.45
N ILE A 56 11.75 4.79 -6.91
CA ILE A 56 12.11 3.50 -6.32
C ILE A 56 12.87 2.70 -7.39
N ASP A 57 14.16 2.52 -7.17
CA ASP A 57 15.04 1.77 -8.09
C ASP A 57 14.86 2.18 -9.57
N GLY A 58 14.79 3.50 -9.83
CA GLY A 58 14.59 4.09 -11.16
C GLY A 58 13.13 4.29 -11.57
N ASN A 59 12.15 3.68 -10.90
CA ASN A 59 10.73 3.77 -11.24
C ASN A 59 10.08 4.97 -10.55
N LEU A 60 9.42 5.85 -11.34
CA LEU A 60 8.66 6.96 -10.80
C LEU A 60 7.45 6.45 -10.02
N VAL A 61 7.25 6.96 -8.80
CA VAL A 61 6.08 6.68 -7.97
C VAL A 61 5.53 7.95 -7.34
N TYR A 62 4.23 7.98 -7.10
CA TYR A 62 3.57 9.00 -6.32
C TYR A 62 3.23 8.45 -4.94
N VAL A 63 3.44 9.26 -3.90
CA VAL A 63 3.28 8.81 -2.51
C VAL A 63 2.50 9.83 -1.69
N TYR A 64 1.65 9.33 -0.80
CA TYR A 64 1.11 10.10 0.30
C TYR A 64 1.31 9.35 1.61
N SER A 65 1.66 10.07 2.68
CA SER A 65 1.87 9.51 4.02
C SER A 65 1.14 10.33 5.06
N GLN A 66 0.26 9.70 5.81
CA GLN A 66 -0.55 10.35 6.83
C GLN A 66 0.22 10.51 8.13
N ASP A 67 0.10 11.68 8.74
CA ASP A 67 0.75 12.05 10.00
C ASP A 67 -0.27 12.08 11.13
N ALA A 68 -0.29 11.03 11.93
CA ALA A 68 -1.19 10.93 13.10
C ALA A 68 -0.91 11.98 14.18
N THR A 69 0.22 12.67 14.16
CA THR A 69 0.51 13.75 15.11
C THR A 69 -0.31 15.02 14.84
N VAL A 70 -0.78 15.18 13.60
CA VAL A 70 -1.61 16.31 13.17
C VAL A 70 -3.08 15.86 13.09
N LEU A 71 -3.91 16.31 14.04
CA LEU A 71 -5.33 15.99 14.13
C LEU A 71 -5.63 14.46 14.00
N ASN A 72 -4.75 13.62 14.56
CA ASN A 72 -4.77 12.15 14.45
C ASN A 72 -4.79 11.63 12.99
N GLY A 73 -4.18 12.35 12.06
CA GLY A 73 -4.20 12.03 10.64
C GLY A 73 -5.59 12.10 9.99
N ALA A 74 -6.59 12.67 10.68
CA ALA A 74 -7.98 12.66 10.23
C ALA A 74 -8.16 13.41 8.91
N ILE A 75 -8.91 12.82 7.99
CA ILE A 75 -9.13 13.33 6.65
C ILE A 75 -10.17 14.46 6.69
N GLY A 76 -9.73 15.66 6.32
CA GLY A 76 -10.56 16.81 6.02
C GLY A 76 -10.54 17.14 4.54
N GLU A 77 -11.17 18.27 4.16
CA GLU A 77 -11.26 18.71 2.77
C GLU A 77 -9.88 18.87 2.12
N MET A 78 -8.97 19.64 2.76
CA MET A 78 -7.65 19.92 2.19
C MET A 78 -6.74 18.69 2.17
N HIS A 79 -6.81 17.86 3.21
CA HIS A 79 -6.14 16.57 3.27
C HIS A 79 -6.49 15.69 2.06
N ALA A 80 -7.79 15.45 1.84
CA ALA A 80 -8.25 14.64 0.71
C ALA A 80 -7.96 15.30 -0.64
N LYS A 81 -8.02 16.63 -0.74
CA LYS A 81 -7.69 17.36 -1.96
C LYS A 81 -6.23 17.19 -2.35
N LYS A 82 -5.31 17.15 -1.38
CA LYS A 82 -3.90 16.83 -1.62
C LYS A 82 -3.73 15.42 -2.19
N ILE A 83 -4.36 14.40 -1.57
CA ILE A 83 -4.30 13.02 -2.06
C ILE A 83 -4.93 12.92 -3.45
N SER A 84 -6.10 13.52 -3.67
CA SER A 84 -6.77 13.52 -4.98
C SER A 84 -5.90 14.14 -6.08
N ASN A 85 -5.15 15.21 -5.76
CA ASN A 85 -4.21 15.82 -6.70
C ASN A 85 -3.04 14.88 -7.06
N ILE A 86 -2.55 14.10 -6.10
CA ILE A 86 -1.53 13.06 -6.34
C ILE A 86 -2.07 12.01 -7.33
N TYR A 87 -3.31 11.54 -7.16
CA TYR A 87 -3.93 10.62 -8.11
C TYR A 87 -4.06 11.21 -9.51
N ASP A 88 -4.47 12.48 -9.62
CA ASP A 88 -4.57 13.17 -10.92
C ASP A 88 -3.22 13.29 -11.63
N MET A 89 -2.17 13.56 -10.87
CA MET A 89 -0.81 13.64 -11.42
C MET A 89 -0.29 12.25 -11.81
N ALA A 90 -0.47 11.25 -10.94
CA ALA A 90 -0.05 9.87 -11.18
C ALA A 90 -0.71 9.28 -12.42
N MET A 91 -2.02 9.44 -12.59
CA MET A 91 -2.74 8.99 -13.79
C MET A 91 -2.27 9.69 -15.08
N LYS A 92 -1.89 10.97 -15.00
CA LYS A 92 -1.33 11.70 -16.17
C LYS A 92 0.07 11.24 -16.54
N MET A 93 0.85 10.84 -15.55
CA MET A 93 2.22 10.38 -15.76
C MET A 93 2.32 8.87 -16.01
N GLY A 94 1.23 8.13 -15.75
CA GLY A 94 1.22 6.69 -15.84
C GLY A 94 2.14 6.05 -14.79
N ALA A 95 2.04 6.45 -13.53
CA ALA A 95 2.92 5.98 -12.46
C ALA A 95 2.12 5.49 -11.24
N PRO A 96 2.63 4.49 -10.49
CA PRO A 96 1.96 3.94 -9.32
C PRO A 96 1.69 4.96 -8.21
N VAL A 97 0.63 4.74 -7.44
CA VAL A 97 0.34 5.50 -6.21
C VAL A 97 0.51 4.59 -4.99
N ILE A 98 1.29 5.07 -4.02
CA ILE A 98 1.54 4.38 -2.75
C ILE A 98 0.96 5.22 -1.61
N GLY A 99 0.02 4.64 -0.85
CA GLY A 99 -0.60 5.25 0.32
C GLY A 99 -0.09 4.66 1.62
N LEU A 100 0.52 5.49 2.48
CA LEU A 100 1.02 5.10 3.79
C LEU A 100 0.05 5.63 4.85
N ILE A 101 -0.79 4.73 5.38
CA ILE A 101 -1.97 5.08 6.18
C ILE A 101 -1.67 5.02 7.68
N ASP A 102 -2.00 6.11 8.37
CA ASP A 102 -2.08 6.20 9.81
C ASP A 102 -3.10 7.30 10.18
N CYS A 103 -4.38 6.94 10.26
CA CYS A 103 -5.48 7.90 10.25
C CYS A 103 -6.66 7.43 11.09
N ALA A 104 -7.14 8.29 11.97
CA ALA A 104 -8.30 8.01 12.82
C ALA A 104 -9.65 7.99 12.06
N GLY A 105 -9.66 8.29 10.77
CA GLY A 105 -10.87 8.36 9.97
C GLY A 105 -11.19 9.77 9.49
N PHE A 106 -12.48 10.13 9.38
CA PHE A 106 -12.85 11.42 8.85
C PHE A 106 -12.86 12.52 9.93
N ARG A 107 -12.59 13.76 9.53
CA ARG A 107 -12.54 14.93 10.42
C ARG A 107 -13.94 15.43 10.72
N LEU A 108 -14.45 15.12 11.93
CA LEU A 108 -15.81 15.45 12.37
C LEU A 108 -16.10 16.95 12.32
N GLN A 109 -15.10 17.79 12.56
CA GLN A 109 -15.21 19.25 12.60
C GLN A 109 -15.56 19.86 11.25
N GLU A 110 -15.25 19.19 10.15
CA GLU A 110 -15.54 19.62 8.78
C GLU A 110 -16.85 19.01 8.24
N ALA A 111 -17.52 18.17 9.02
CA ALA A 111 -18.83 17.61 8.75
C ALA A 111 -19.04 17.13 7.30
N THR A 112 -19.96 17.74 6.55
CA THR A 112 -20.28 17.36 5.17
C THR A 112 -19.15 17.55 4.19
N ASP A 113 -18.25 18.51 4.42
CA ASP A 113 -17.09 18.76 3.54
C ASP A 113 -16.08 17.62 3.63
N ALA A 114 -15.87 17.05 4.83
CA ALA A 114 -15.06 15.86 5.00
C ALA A 114 -15.70 14.62 4.36
N LEU A 115 -17.02 14.46 4.38
CA LEU A 115 -17.73 13.39 3.69
C LEU A 115 -17.60 13.50 2.17
N GLU A 116 -17.75 14.71 1.62
CA GLU A 116 -17.53 14.97 0.20
C GLU A 116 -16.09 14.64 -0.19
N ALA A 117 -15.12 14.98 0.68
CA ALA A 117 -13.71 14.68 0.50
C ALA A 117 -13.44 13.18 0.37
N PHE A 118 -14.07 12.35 1.21
CA PHE A 118 -14.02 10.89 1.07
C PHE A 118 -14.60 10.42 -0.26
N GLY A 119 -15.75 10.95 -0.66
CA GLY A 119 -16.38 10.60 -1.95
C GLY A 119 -15.45 10.89 -3.13
N LYS A 120 -14.74 12.02 -3.10
CA LYS A 120 -13.75 12.39 -4.13
C LYS A 120 -12.56 11.44 -4.13
N LEU A 121 -12.07 11.04 -2.96
CA LEU A 121 -10.96 10.10 -2.85
C LEU A 121 -11.33 8.74 -3.45
N TYR A 122 -12.50 8.18 -3.08
CA TYR A 122 -12.98 6.92 -3.65
C TYR A 122 -13.17 7.00 -5.17
N GLN A 123 -13.70 8.14 -5.67
CA GLN A 123 -13.83 8.38 -7.10
C GLN A 123 -12.47 8.31 -7.80
N LYS A 124 -11.43 8.99 -7.25
CA LYS A 124 -10.09 8.98 -7.84
C LYS A 124 -9.47 7.58 -7.84
N GLN A 125 -9.59 6.84 -6.75
CA GLN A 125 -9.11 5.46 -6.68
C GLN A 125 -9.84 4.55 -7.69
N SER A 126 -11.16 4.68 -7.82
CA SER A 126 -11.93 3.92 -8.80
C SER A 126 -11.56 4.27 -10.24
N MET A 127 -11.24 5.53 -10.53
CA MET A 127 -10.77 5.96 -11.86
C MET A 127 -9.36 5.48 -12.16
N ALA A 128 -8.51 5.34 -11.15
CA ALA A 128 -7.14 4.84 -11.27
C ALA A 128 -7.07 3.32 -11.40
N SER A 129 -8.11 2.61 -10.97
CA SER A 129 -8.19 1.14 -11.02
C SER A 129 -8.06 0.62 -12.45
N GLY A 130 -7.11 -0.30 -12.66
CA GLY A 130 -6.78 -0.84 -13.98
C GLY A 130 -6.04 0.13 -14.91
N VAL A 131 -5.69 1.33 -14.44
CA VAL A 131 -4.89 2.32 -15.19
C VAL A 131 -3.46 2.37 -14.65
N ILE A 132 -3.32 2.53 -13.35
CA ILE A 132 -2.04 2.56 -12.62
C ILE A 132 -2.10 1.65 -11.41
N PRO A 133 -0.99 1.02 -10.98
CA PRO A 133 -0.93 0.27 -9.74
C PRO A 133 -1.22 1.15 -8.51
N GLN A 134 -2.00 0.64 -7.59
CA GLN A 134 -2.35 1.28 -6.35
C GLN A 134 -1.96 0.39 -5.16
N ILE A 135 -1.09 0.87 -4.29
CA ILE A 135 -0.56 0.13 -3.15
C ILE A 135 -0.92 0.88 -1.87
N THR A 136 -1.45 0.17 -0.89
CA THR A 136 -1.74 0.73 0.44
C THR A 136 -0.94 -0.01 1.52
N ALA A 137 -0.31 0.74 2.42
CA ALA A 137 0.32 0.20 3.62
C ALA A 137 -0.26 0.85 4.88
N ILE A 138 -0.72 0.04 5.82
CA ILE A 138 -1.39 0.49 7.05
C ILE A 138 -0.40 0.34 8.22
N PHE A 139 0.06 1.47 8.76
CA PHE A 139 1.02 1.51 9.87
C PHE A 139 0.38 1.86 11.21
N GLY A 140 -0.83 2.34 11.20
CA GLY A 140 -1.59 2.68 12.38
C GLY A 140 -3.07 2.39 12.17
N THR A 141 -3.94 3.31 12.55
CA THR A 141 -5.38 3.11 12.42
C THR A 141 -5.86 3.36 10.98
N CYS A 142 -6.70 2.47 10.49
CA CYS A 142 -7.46 2.61 9.25
C CYS A 142 -8.92 2.22 9.54
N GLY A 143 -9.72 3.17 10.04
CA GLY A 143 -11.05 2.89 10.59
C GLY A 143 -12.20 3.58 9.87
N GLY A 144 -13.40 3.02 10.02
CA GLY A 144 -14.63 3.57 9.47
C GLY A 144 -14.62 3.65 7.94
N GLY A 145 -15.01 4.79 7.38
CA GLY A 145 -15.01 5.02 5.93
C GLY A 145 -13.62 4.83 5.30
N LEU A 146 -12.54 5.12 6.02
CA LEU A 146 -11.19 4.95 5.49
C LEU A 146 -10.87 3.49 5.15
N SER A 147 -11.50 2.52 5.80
CA SER A 147 -11.28 1.09 5.50
C SER A 147 -11.66 0.68 4.07
N ILE A 148 -12.40 1.52 3.36
CA ILE A 148 -12.72 1.32 1.94
C ILE A 148 -11.49 1.61 1.05
N VAL A 149 -10.60 2.51 1.47
CA VAL A 149 -9.40 2.88 0.70
C VAL A 149 -8.53 1.67 0.38
N PRO A 150 -8.07 0.85 1.34
CA PRO A 150 -7.30 -0.36 1.03
C PRO A 150 -8.08 -1.39 0.21
N ALA A 151 -9.41 -1.44 0.34
CA ALA A 151 -10.24 -2.34 -0.46
C ALA A 151 -10.39 -1.90 -1.93
N LEU A 152 -10.07 -0.65 -2.25
CA LEU A 152 -10.07 -0.11 -3.62
C LEU A 152 -8.68 -0.12 -4.27
N THR A 153 -7.63 -0.45 -3.53
CA THR A 153 -6.27 -0.57 -4.07
C THR A 153 -5.95 -1.99 -4.46
N ASP A 154 -4.92 -2.18 -5.29
CA ASP A 154 -4.57 -3.49 -5.85
C ASP A 154 -3.84 -4.35 -4.81
N PHE A 155 -3.02 -3.73 -3.96
CA PHE A 155 -2.26 -4.42 -2.91
C PHE A 155 -2.39 -3.68 -1.58
N THR A 156 -2.54 -4.47 -0.51
CA THR A 156 -2.65 -3.94 0.86
C THR A 156 -1.67 -4.64 1.79
N PHE A 157 -0.80 -3.85 2.42
CA PHE A 157 0.12 -4.29 3.46
C PHE A 157 -0.30 -3.74 4.82
N MET A 158 0.03 -4.44 5.90
CA MET A 158 -0.35 -4.01 7.24
C MET A 158 0.72 -4.33 8.29
N GLU A 159 1.11 -3.32 9.05
CA GLU A 159 2.05 -3.49 10.16
C GLU A 159 1.42 -4.35 11.27
N THR A 160 2.20 -5.30 11.78
CA THR A 160 1.68 -6.39 12.63
C THR A 160 1.22 -5.93 14.01
N LYS A 161 1.88 -4.93 14.62
CA LYS A 161 1.64 -4.52 16.02
C LYS A 161 0.62 -3.40 16.14
N ASN A 162 0.80 -2.34 15.34
CA ASN A 162 0.05 -1.09 15.43
C ASN A 162 -1.03 -0.97 14.36
N GLY A 163 -0.89 -1.70 13.26
CA GLY A 163 -1.85 -1.68 12.15
C GLY A 163 -3.22 -2.16 12.61
N LYS A 164 -4.27 -1.36 12.32
CA LYS A 164 -5.67 -1.67 12.62
C LYS A 164 -6.55 -1.33 11.42
N LEU A 165 -7.26 -2.32 10.90
CA LEU A 165 -8.16 -2.18 9.78
C LEU A 165 -9.56 -2.63 10.15
N PHE A 166 -10.54 -1.73 10.12
CA PHE A 166 -11.92 -2.06 10.48
C PHE A 166 -12.92 -1.02 9.95
N THR A 167 -14.09 -1.46 9.53
CA THR A 167 -15.24 -0.58 9.29
C THR A 167 -15.94 -0.27 10.61
N ASN A 168 -16.20 -1.30 11.42
CA ASN A 168 -16.68 -1.20 12.79
C ASN A 168 -15.65 -1.78 13.74
N THR A 169 -15.43 -1.13 14.87
CA THR A 169 -14.51 -1.66 15.88
C THR A 169 -14.94 -3.06 16.35
N PRO A 170 -14.01 -3.94 16.77
CA PRO A 170 -14.37 -5.27 17.27
C PRO A 170 -15.45 -5.28 18.34
N ASN A 171 -15.43 -4.27 19.23
CA ASN A 171 -16.41 -4.12 20.31
C ASN A 171 -17.82 -3.65 19.85
N ALA A 172 -17.93 -3.10 18.65
CA ALA A 172 -19.20 -2.70 18.09
C ALA A 172 -19.92 -3.83 17.33
N ILE A 173 -19.27 -4.96 17.15
CA ILE A 173 -19.83 -6.14 16.47
C ILE A 173 -20.67 -6.94 17.47
N PRO A 174 -21.98 -7.19 17.20
CA PRO A 174 -22.84 -7.93 18.11
C PRO A 174 -22.25 -9.29 18.50
N GLY A 175 -22.13 -9.54 19.81
CA GLY A 175 -21.61 -10.78 20.36
C GLY A 175 -20.09 -10.95 20.35
N ASN A 176 -19.36 -9.91 19.94
CA ASN A 176 -17.91 -9.87 19.95
C ASN A 176 -17.36 -8.79 20.89
N ASP A 177 -16.14 -8.95 21.30
CA ASP A 177 -15.27 -7.94 21.91
C ASP A 177 -13.81 -8.22 21.50
N ILE A 178 -12.93 -7.23 21.67
CA ILE A 178 -11.54 -7.30 21.22
C ILE A 178 -10.75 -8.45 21.92
N SER A 179 -11.11 -8.80 23.15
CA SER A 179 -10.43 -9.89 23.88
C SER A 179 -10.82 -11.26 23.36
N LYS A 180 -12.01 -11.36 22.78
CA LYS A 180 -12.53 -12.59 22.18
C LYS A 180 -12.05 -12.77 20.74
N CYS A 181 -12.15 -11.72 19.92
CA CYS A 181 -11.66 -11.72 18.56
C CYS A 181 -11.32 -10.29 18.12
N ASP A 182 -10.03 -10.01 17.93
CA ASP A 182 -9.59 -8.73 17.35
C ASP A 182 -9.72 -8.75 15.83
N THR A 183 -10.93 -8.49 15.34
CA THR A 183 -11.22 -8.42 13.90
C THR A 183 -10.52 -7.26 13.18
N SER A 184 -9.87 -6.35 13.91
CA SER A 184 -9.10 -5.24 13.33
C SER A 184 -7.61 -5.55 13.14
N SER A 185 -7.13 -6.68 13.68
CA SER A 185 -5.71 -7.03 13.68
C SER A 185 -5.19 -7.46 12.31
N ALA A 186 -3.89 -7.28 12.09
CA ALA A 186 -3.21 -7.72 10.87
C ALA A 186 -3.38 -9.24 10.64
N ALA A 187 -3.28 -10.05 11.68
CA ALA A 187 -3.49 -11.50 11.59
C ALA A 187 -4.91 -11.84 11.11
N PHE A 188 -5.95 -11.23 11.69
CA PHE A 188 -7.32 -11.48 11.23
C PHE A 188 -7.55 -11.05 9.79
N GLN A 189 -7.03 -9.89 9.40
CA GLN A 189 -7.21 -9.35 8.05
C GLN A 189 -6.42 -10.10 6.98
N SER A 190 -5.27 -10.69 7.34
CA SER A 190 -4.49 -11.49 6.41
C SER A 190 -4.92 -12.96 6.37
N GLU A 191 -5.18 -13.59 7.52
CA GLU A 191 -5.44 -15.05 7.59
C GLU A 191 -6.90 -15.41 7.36
N THR A 192 -7.84 -14.55 7.81
CA THR A 192 -9.28 -14.87 7.81
C THR A 192 -10.02 -14.20 6.67
N THR A 193 -9.77 -12.90 6.43
CA THR A 193 -10.47 -12.17 5.37
C THR A 193 -9.75 -12.23 4.03
N GLY A 194 -8.42 -12.39 4.02
CA GLY A 194 -7.60 -12.32 2.82
C GLY A 194 -7.56 -10.93 2.17
N LEU A 195 -7.95 -9.87 2.91
CA LEU A 195 -7.91 -8.50 2.38
C LEU A 195 -6.48 -7.94 2.38
N VAL A 196 -5.67 -8.35 3.35
CA VAL A 196 -4.28 -7.91 3.49
C VAL A 196 -3.36 -8.92 2.80
N ASP A 197 -2.54 -8.42 1.88
CA ASP A 197 -1.65 -9.21 1.03
C ASP A 197 -0.36 -9.59 1.73
N GLY A 198 0.18 -8.69 2.56
CA GLY A 198 1.41 -8.91 3.32
C GLY A 198 1.39 -8.24 4.69
N THR A 199 2.02 -8.88 5.67
CA THR A 199 2.15 -8.36 7.04
C THR A 199 3.59 -8.48 7.51
N GLY A 200 4.06 -7.50 8.28
CA GLY A 200 5.43 -7.48 8.79
C GLY A 200 5.69 -6.30 9.70
N SER A 201 6.96 -6.02 9.95
CA SER A 201 7.39 -4.75 10.54
C SER A 201 7.26 -3.62 9.53
N GLU A 202 7.37 -2.37 9.98
CA GLU A 202 7.37 -1.20 9.09
C GLU A 202 8.49 -1.30 8.03
N GLU A 203 9.68 -1.75 8.43
CA GLU A 203 10.83 -1.91 7.55
C GLU A 203 10.60 -3.01 6.50
N ASP A 204 10.08 -4.17 6.92
CA ASP A 204 9.77 -5.28 6.01
C ASP A 204 8.74 -4.86 4.95
N ILE A 205 7.66 -4.21 5.37
CA ILE A 205 6.60 -3.74 4.47
C ILE A 205 7.14 -2.75 3.43
N LEU A 206 7.98 -1.80 3.85
CA LEU A 206 8.57 -0.83 2.92
C LEU A 206 9.51 -1.51 1.91
N ALA A 207 10.24 -2.54 2.34
CA ALA A 207 11.08 -3.36 1.45
C ALA A 207 10.22 -4.19 0.48
N ASP A 208 9.15 -4.81 0.95
CA ASP A 208 8.21 -5.57 0.12
C ASP A 208 7.56 -4.69 -0.96
N ILE A 209 7.15 -3.46 -0.59
CA ILE A 209 6.59 -2.49 -1.55
C ILE A 209 7.63 -2.10 -2.60
N ARG A 210 8.88 -1.86 -2.22
CA ARG A 210 9.96 -1.58 -3.18
C ARG A 210 10.12 -2.73 -4.17
N SER A 211 10.19 -3.95 -3.67
CA SER A 211 10.30 -5.16 -4.51
C SER A 211 9.10 -5.32 -5.45
N LEU A 212 7.89 -5.06 -4.94
CA LEU A 212 6.66 -5.15 -5.73
C LEU A 212 6.64 -4.10 -6.86
N VAL A 213 7.02 -2.84 -6.57
CA VAL A 213 7.08 -1.77 -7.58
C VAL A 213 8.05 -2.14 -8.72
N CYS A 214 9.18 -2.79 -8.40
CA CYS A 214 10.12 -3.26 -9.42
C CYS A 214 9.60 -4.43 -10.26
N MET A 215 8.53 -5.09 -9.82
CA MET A 215 7.92 -6.19 -10.57
C MET A 215 6.67 -5.78 -11.36
N LEU A 216 6.06 -4.64 -11.03
CA LEU A 216 4.84 -4.17 -11.69
C LEU A 216 5.18 -3.21 -12.84
N PRO A 217 4.38 -3.21 -13.93
CA PRO A 217 4.44 -2.13 -14.90
C PRO A 217 3.98 -0.82 -14.25
N GLY A 218 4.46 0.32 -14.73
CA GLY A 218 4.06 1.63 -14.20
C GLY A 218 2.59 1.95 -14.49
N ASN A 219 2.04 1.44 -15.59
CA ASN A 219 0.65 1.65 -16.01
C ASN A 219 0.18 0.56 -16.99
N ASN A 220 -1.08 0.60 -17.38
CA ASN A 220 -1.70 -0.40 -18.26
C ASN A 220 -1.33 -0.27 -19.76
N GLU A 221 -0.64 0.79 -20.16
CA GLU A 221 -0.14 1.00 -21.54
C GLU A 221 1.34 0.62 -21.66
N GLU A 222 2.03 0.44 -20.53
CA GLU A 222 3.43 0.09 -20.49
C GLU A 222 3.60 -1.43 -20.72
N ASP A 223 4.26 -1.78 -21.83
CA ASP A 223 4.53 -3.19 -22.21
C ASP A 223 5.75 -3.75 -21.46
N SER A 224 6.20 -3.09 -20.42
CA SER A 224 7.53 -3.35 -19.90
C SER A 224 7.59 -3.58 -18.41
N SER A 225 7.26 -4.76 -18.03
CA SER A 225 7.92 -5.41 -16.92
C SER A 225 9.20 -6.13 -17.39
N TYR A 226 9.89 -5.60 -18.43
CA TYR A 226 11.14 -6.17 -18.92
C TYR A 226 12.32 -5.38 -18.37
N GLU A 227 13.17 -6.08 -17.64
CA GLU A 227 14.49 -5.60 -17.25
C GLU A 227 15.57 -6.47 -17.90
N GLU A 228 16.76 -5.91 -18.07
CA GLU A 228 17.89 -6.70 -18.55
C GLU A 228 18.21 -7.82 -17.54
N CYS A 229 18.07 -9.06 -17.99
CA CYS A 229 18.35 -10.22 -17.15
C CYS A 229 19.86 -10.48 -17.10
N ASN A 230 20.41 -10.45 -15.89
CA ASN A 230 21.82 -10.78 -15.64
C ASN A 230 22.00 -12.21 -15.09
N ASP A 231 20.92 -12.96 -14.89
CA ASP A 231 20.97 -14.34 -14.39
C ASP A 231 21.41 -15.33 -15.50
N ASP A 232 22.05 -16.43 -15.12
CA ASP A 232 22.37 -17.52 -16.03
C ASP A 232 21.12 -18.35 -16.31
N LEU A 233 20.47 -18.11 -17.44
CA LEU A 233 19.27 -18.83 -17.87
C LEU A 233 19.49 -20.34 -18.09
N ASN A 234 20.76 -20.79 -18.11
CA ASN A 234 21.13 -22.22 -18.21
C ASN A 234 21.53 -22.81 -16.84
N ARG A 235 21.36 -22.06 -15.75
CA ARG A 235 21.66 -22.59 -14.43
C ARG A 235 20.81 -23.83 -14.11
N VAL A 236 21.45 -24.80 -13.46
CA VAL A 236 20.78 -26.04 -13.08
C VAL A 236 20.13 -25.85 -11.71
N CYS A 237 18.81 -25.94 -11.66
CA CYS A 237 18.06 -25.96 -10.40
C CYS A 237 18.07 -27.40 -9.82
N ALA A 238 19.24 -27.82 -9.29
CA ALA A 238 19.47 -29.21 -8.88
C ALA A 238 18.50 -29.73 -7.81
N ASP A 239 18.07 -28.82 -6.90
CA ASP A 239 17.20 -29.16 -5.77
C ASP A 239 15.68 -28.98 -6.08
N LEU A 240 15.31 -28.59 -7.29
CA LEU A 240 13.92 -28.36 -7.66
C LEU A 240 13.06 -29.62 -7.45
N ALA A 241 13.63 -30.82 -7.68
CA ALA A 241 12.95 -32.09 -7.43
C ALA A 241 12.64 -32.34 -5.95
N ASN A 242 13.39 -31.71 -5.04
CA ASN A 242 13.20 -31.80 -3.59
C ASN A 242 12.20 -30.73 -3.07
N ALA A 243 11.95 -29.70 -3.85
CA ALA A 243 10.99 -28.62 -3.51
C ALA A 243 9.52 -28.97 -3.82
N LYS A 244 9.20 -30.26 -4.03
CA LYS A 244 7.84 -30.69 -4.42
C LYS A 244 6.74 -30.37 -3.41
N GLU A 245 7.10 -30.25 -2.14
CA GLU A 245 6.17 -29.98 -1.04
C GLU A 245 6.07 -28.48 -0.70
N ASP A 246 6.95 -27.64 -1.27
CA ASP A 246 6.95 -26.19 -1.07
C ASP A 246 7.04 -25.45 -2.39
N THR A 247 5.87 -25.05 -2.88
CA THR A 247 5.76 -24.34 -4.17
C THR A 247 6.45 -22.98 -4.14
N ALA A 248 6.48 -22.28 -3.01
CA ALA A 248 7.14 -20.99 -2.89
C ALA A 248 8.65 -21.13 -3.08
N ILE A 249 9.26 -22.17 -2.51
CA ILE A 249 10.68 -22.49 -2.74
C ILE A 249 10.91 -22.85 -4.23
N ALA A 250 10.05 -23.66 -4.82
CA ALA A 250 10.17 -24.01 -6.23
C ALA A 250 10.11 -22.80 -7.16
N LEU A 251 9.16 -21.86 -6.90
CA LEU A 251 9.02 -20.61 -7.64
C LEU A 251 10.23 -19.71 -7.46
N THR A 252 10.75 -19.59 -6.24
CA THR A 252 12.00 -18.85 -5.97
C THR A 252 13.17 -19.42 -6.77
N MET A 253 13.30 -20.74 -6.83
CA MET A 253 14.42 -21.40 -7.54
C MET A 253 14.40 -21.19 -9.06
N ILE A 254 13.22 -21.07 -9.67
CA ILE A 254 13.10 -20.89 -11.12
C ILE A 254 13.08 -19.41 -11.54
N SER A 255 12.81 -18.50 -10.62
CA SER A 255 12.80 -17.07 -10.88
C SER A 255 14.22 -16.52 -11.06
N ASP A 256 14.37 -15.51 -11.91
CA ASP A 256 15.63 -14.79 -12.08
C ASP A 256 16.09 -14.25 -10.72
N ASP A 257 17.41 -14.34 -10.47
CA ASP A 257 18.05 -13.91 -9.22
C ASP A 257 17.41 -14.52 -7.94
N ASN A 258 16.62 -15.57 -8.06
CA ASN A 258 15.85 -16.21 -7.00
C ASN A 258 14.89 -15.27 -6.28
N ILE A 259 14.29 -14.32 -7.00
CA ILE A 259 13.32 -13.36 -6.44
C ILE A 259 11.89 -13.87 -6.67
N PHE A 260 11.14 -14.05 -5.58
CA PHE A 260 9.72 -14.38 -5.61
C PHE A 260 8.97 -13.43 -4.68
N CYS A 261 8.03 -12.68 -5.22
CA CYS A 261 7.14 -11.81 -4.44
C CYS A 261 5.82 -12.55 -4.19
N GLU A 262 5.70 -13.20 -3.04
CA GLU A 262 4.50 -13.93 -2.65
C GLU A 262 3.41 -12.97 -2.18
N VAL A 263 2.18 -13.15 -2.66
CA VAL A 263 1.00 -12.36 -2.32
C VAL A 263 0.01 -13.23 -1.56
N LYS A 264 -0.59 -12.71 -0.48
CA LYS A 264 -1.57 -13.41 0.37
C LYS A 264 -1.05 -14.69 1.02
N LYS A 265 0.23 -14.71 1.37
CA LYS A 265 0.91 -15.87 1.98
C LYS A 265 0.18 -16.48 3.18
N ALA A 266 -0.52 -15.66 3.97
CA ALA A 266 -1.24 -16.11 5.16
C ALA A 266 -2.64 -16.67 4.87
N TYR A 267 -3.21 -16.36 3.70
CA TYR A 267 -4.58 -16.74 3.32
C TYR A 267 -4.58 -17.94 2.36
N ALA A 268 -5.50 -18.89 2.57
CA ALA A 268 -5.66 -20.07 1.70
C ALA A 268 -4.31 -20.76 1.36
N LYS A 269 -3.58 -21.17 2.39
CA LYS A 269 -2.19 -21.66 2.32
C LYS A 269 -1.96 -22.90 1.43
N ASP A 270 -3.01 -23.48 0.92
CA ASP A 270 -3.02 -24.54 -0.09
C ASP A 270 -2.78 -24.02 -1.52
N MET A 271 -2.80 -22.68 -1.70
CA MET A 271 -2.53 -22.02 -2.96
C MET A 271 -1.43 -20.97 -2.76
N VAL A 272 -0.37 -21.07 -3.56
CA VAL A 272 0.72 -20.07 -3.60
C VAL A 272 0.49 -19.17 -4.79
N THR A 273 0.43 -17.84 -4.54
CA THR A 273 0.25 -16.81 -5.57
C THR A 273 1.31 -15.75 -5.45
N GLY A 274 1.81 -15.24 -6.57
CA GLY A 274 2.82 -14.18 -6.53
C GLY A 274 3.41 -13.87 -7.90
N PHE A 275 4.48 -13.10 -7.87
CA PHE A 275 5.20 -12.64 -9.05
C PHE A 275 6.62 -13.21 -9.07
N ILE A 276 7.06 -13.63 -10.25
CA ILE A 276 8.43 -14.06 -10.54
C ILE A 276 8.94 -13.30 -11.76
N LYS A 277 10.24 -13.27 -11.96
CA LYS A 277 10.85 -12.84 -13.22
C LYS A 277 11.42 -14.03 -13.97
N LEU A 278 11.21 -14.05 -15.28
CA LEU A 278 11.77 -15.06 -16.20
C LEU A 278 12.37 -14.33 -17.39
N ASN A 279 13.68 -14.35 -17.51
CA ASN A 279 14.44 -13.61 -18.52
C ASN A 279 14.12 -12.11 -18.52
N GLY A 280 14.07 -11.51 -17.32
CA GLY A 280 13.73 -10.10 -17.12
C GLY A 280 12.25 -9.74 -17.27
N MET A 281 11.40 -10.69 -17.64
CA MET A 281 9.95 -10.48 -17.79
C MET A 281 9.22 -10.88 -16.53
N THR A 282 8.36 -10.02 -16.03
CA THR A 282 7.49 -10.35 -14.89
C THR A 282 6.40 -11.34 -15.31
N ALA A 283 6.27 -12.40 -14.56
CA ALA A 283 5.25 -13.41 -14.73
C ALA A 283 4.42 -13.59 -13.45
N VAL A 284 3.11 -13.66 -13.60
CA VAL A 284 2.20 -14.01 -12.50
C VAL A 284 2.19 -15.52 -12.34
N SER A 285 2.52 -15.99 -11.14
CA SER A 285 2.43 -17.41 -10.82
C SER A 285 1.28 -17.65 -9.85
N TYR A 286 0.52 -18.70 -10.14
CA TYR A 286 -0.46 -19.25 -9.20
C TYR A 286 -0.50 -20.77 -9.34
N THR A 287 -0.69 -21.47 -8.21
CA THR A 287 -0.90 -22.92 -8.20
C THR A 287 -2.34 -23.19 -7.85
N HIS A 288 -3.00 -24.04 -8.62
CA HIS A 288 -4.27 -24.63 -8.26
C HIS A 288 -4.18 -26.15 -8.45
N LEU A 289 -4.83 -26.89 -7.56
CA LEU A 289 -4.99 -28.31 -7.75
C LEU A 289 -5.90 -28.52 -8.96
N THR A 290 -5.31 -28.88 -10.10
CA THR A 290 -6.10 -29.46 -11.18
C THR A 290 -6.56 -30.84 -10.73
N LEU A 291 -7.85 -30.99 -10.46
CA LEU A 291 -8.42 -32.33 -10.36
C LEU A 291 -8.07 -33.09 -11.65
N PRO A 292 -7.52 -34.30 -11.56
CA PRO A 292 -7.25 -35.07 -12.76
C PRO A 292 -8.57 -35.25 -13.49
N THR A 293 -8.64 -34.68 -14.68
CA THR A 293 -9.74 -34.99 -15.60
C THR A 293 -9.55 -36.45 -16.05
N THR A 294 -10.31 -37.33 -15.46
CA THR A 294 -10.43 -38.72 -15.92
C THR A 294 -11.19 -38.77 -17.23
#